data_a3988f587cb92ccf4aaef31083d263d1
#
_entry.id   a3988f587cb92ccf4aaef31083d263d1
#
_cell.length_a   1.000
_cell.length_b   1.000
_cell.length_c   1.000
_cell.angle_alpha   90.00
_cell.angle_beta   90.00
_cell.angle_gamma   90.00
#
_symmetry.space_group_name_H-M   'P 1'
#
loop_
_entity.id
_entity.type
_entity.pdbx_description
1 polymer ?
#
loop_
_entity_poly.entity_id
_entity_poly.type
_entity_poly.pdbx_seq_one_letter_code
_entity_poly.pdbx_strand_id
1 'polypeptide(L)'
;MKKKGIKITVLILFILIIVGMVMYRQFFSWKEQTVYAMDTIITVKIKGTSAQLERLMEQIETAEKELNVYDPECRLYQVNQNGGGTISQMEADLITKALDYCRLTDGCFDLTVKSVTDLWGI
;
A
#
# COMPACT_ATOMS: atom_id res chain seq x y z
N MET A 1 55.89 -11.55 20.28
CA MET A 1 54.53 -12.10 20.28
C MET A 1 53.41 -11.04 20.20
N LYS A 2 53.54 -9.82 20.72
CA LYS A 2 52.49 -8.77 20.68
C LYS A 2 52.08 -8.29 19.27
N LYS A 3 52.98 -8.21 18.29
CA LYS A 3 52.70 -7.71 16.92
C LYS A 3 51.79 -8.63 16.08
N LYS A 4 51.76 -9.95 16.33
CA LYS A 4 50.86 -10.88 15.63
C LYS A 4 49.39 -10.73 16.11
N GLY A 5 49.18 -10.52 17.43
CA GLY A 5 47.84 -10.32 17.98
C GLY A 5 47.17 -9.07 17.41
N ILE A 6 47.90 -7.95 17.31
CA ILE A 6 47.38 -6.68 16.78
C ILE A 6 46.92 -6.85 15.31
N LYS A 7 47.70 -7.57 14.49
CA LYS A 7 47.31 -7.82 13.07
C LYS A 7 46.03 -8.64 12.94
N ILE A 8 45.85 -9.62 13.80
CA ILE A 8 44.64 -10.47 13.81
C ILE A 8 43.42 -9.65 14.26
N THR A 9 43.57 -8.81 15.29
CA THR A 9 42.46 -7.94 15.76
C THR A 9 42.04 -6.94 14.70
N VAL A 10 42.99 -6.31 13.98
CA VAL A 10 42.71 -5.38 12.90
C VAL A 10 41.99 -6.11 11.74
N LEU A 11 42.38 -7.32 11.40
CA LEU A 11 41.74 -8.14 10.36
C LEU A 11 40.30 -8.46 10.72
N ILE A 12 40.05 -8.87 11.97
CA ILE A 12 38.69 -9.16 12.45
C ILE A 12 37.80 -7.91 12.38
N LEU A 13 38.32 -6.76 12.84
CA LEU A 13 37.57 -5.49 12.76
C LEU A 13 37.24 -5.13 11.34
N PHE A 14 38.15 -5.31 10.38
CA PHE A 14 37.96 -5.03 8.99
C PHE A 14 36.86 -5.96 8.37
N ILE A 15 36.87 -7.24 8.73
CA ILE A 15 35.83 -8.19 8.30
C ILE A 15 34.46 -7.79 8.85
N LEU A 16 34.38 -7.38 10.13
CA LEU A 16 33.12 -6.92 10.73
C LEU A 16 32.56 -5.68 10.03
N ILE A 17 33.42 -4.74 9.65
CA ILE A 17 33.01 -3.54 8.90
C ILE A 17 32.46 -3.95 7.52
N ILE A 18 33.13 -4.84 6.80
CA ILE A 18 32.67 -5.31 5.50
C ILE A 18 31.31 -6.02 5.62
N VAL A 19 31.17 -6.93 6.58
CA VAL A 19 29.90 -7.64 6.83
C VAL A 19 28.80 -6.64 7.19
N GLY A 20 29.07 -5.67 8.06
CA GLY A 20 28.13 -4.60 8.40
C GLY A 20 27.70 -3.78 7.19
N MET A 21 28.65 -3.45 6.30
CA MET A 21 28.37 -2.69 5.08
C MET A 21 27.52 -3.49 4.08
N VAL A 22 27.81 -4.77 3.91
CA VAL A 22 27.02 -5.67 3.04
C VAL A 22 25.58 -5.83 3.57
N MET A 23 25.45 -6.07 4.88
CA MET A 23 24.15 -6.17 5.55
C MET A 23 23.35 -4.88 5.40
N TYR A 24 23.98 -3.73 5.61
CA TYR A 24 23.34 -2.41 5.44
C TYR A 24 22.83 -2.21 4.00
N ARG A 25 23.64 -2.53 2.99
CA ARG A 25 23.22 -2.42 1.58
C ARG A 25 22.06 -3.35 1.23
N GLN A 26 22.01 -4.55 1.78
CA GLN A 26 20.89 -5.48 1.57
C GLN A 26 19.61 -4.99 2.24
N PHE A 27 19.70 -4.42 3.45
CA PHE A 27 18.56 -3.91 4.21
C PHE A 27 17.94 -2.65 3.58
N PHE A 28 18.75 -1.79 2.96
CA PHE A 28 18.33 -0.53 2.34
C PHE A 28 18.36 -0.56 0.80
N SER A 29 18.19 -1.72 0.19
CA SER A 29 18.04 -1.82 -1.27
C SER A 29 16.63 -1.40 -1.71
N TRP A 30 16.55 -0.87 -2.93
CA TRP A 30 15.25 -0.63 -3.56
C TRP A 30 14.56 -1.97 -3.82
N LYS A 31 13.29 -2.04 -3.46
CA LYS A 31 12.39 -3.14 -3.74
C LYS A 31 11.24 -2.60 -4.58
N GLU A 32 10.83 -3.38 -5.55
CA GLU A 32 9.74 -3.01 -6.46
C GLU A 32 8.87 -4.22 -6.70
N GLN A 33 7.57 -4.03 -6.69
CA GLN A 33 6.58 -5.05 -7.01
C GLN A 33 5.41 -4.39 -7.72
N THR A 34 4.87 -5.10 -8.71
CA THR A 34 3.72 -4.66 -9.49
C THR A 34 2.57 -5.62 -9.25
N VAL A 35 1.38 -5.07 -9.07
CA VAL A 35 0.12 -5.80 -8.92
C VAL A 35 -0.94 -5.17 -9.80
N TYR A 36 -1.88 -5.98 -10.28
CA TYR A 36 -3.11 -5.50 -10.90
C TYR A 36 -4.17 -5.42 -9.79
N ALA A 37 -4.65 -4.21 -9.51
CA ALA A 37 -5.67 -3.95 -8.50
C ALA A 37 -6.47 -2.69 -8.88
N MET A 38 -7.74 -2.62 -8.48
CA MET A 38 -8.63 -1.48 -8.74
C MET A 38 -8.68 -1.13 -10.26
N ASP A 39 -8.77 -2.16 -11.11
CA ASP A 39 -8.78 -2.06 -12.58
C ASP A 39 -7.58 -1.32 -13.18
N THR A 40 -6.46 -1.28 -12.45
CA THR A 40 -5.23 -0.64 -12.90
C THR A 40 -3.98 -1.43 -12.51
N ILE A 41 -2.85 -1.05 -13.07
CA ILE A 41 -1.54 -1.60 -12.72
C ILE A 41 -0.89 -0.68 -11.69
N ILE A 42 -0.68 -1.19 -10.48
CA ILE A 42 -0.05 -0.48 -9.38
C ILE A 42 1.38 -1.00 -9.20
N THR A 43 2.36 -0.12 -9.35
CA THR A 43 3.77 -0.43 -9.07
C THR A 43 4.21 0.26 -7.79
N VAL A 44 4.60 -0.53 -6.80
CA VAL A 44 5.10 -0.05 -5.52
C VAL A 44 6.61 -0.18 -5.50
N LYS A 45 7.30 0.92 -5.27
CA LYS A 45 8.76 0.99 -5.16
C LYS A 45 9.16 1.62 -3.84
N ILE A 46 9.85 0.86 -3.01
CA ILE A 46 10.29 1.31 -1.69
C ILE A 46 11.77 1.06 -1.48
N LYS A 47 12.37 1.85 -0.60
CA LYS A 47 13.70 1.61 -0.08
C LYS A 47 13.55 0.99 1.31
N GLY A 48 13.74 -0.34 1.40
CA GLY A 48 13.49 -1.05 2.65
C GLY A 48 13.61 -2.56 2.50
N THR A 49 12.92 -3.28 3.39
CA THR A 49 12.90 -4.75 3.45
C THR A 49 11.79 -5.34 2.58
N SER A 50 11.93 -6.61 2.17
CA SER A 50 10.88 -7.34 1.47
C SER A 50 9.60 -7.44 2.33
N ALA A 51 9.73 -7.63 3.64
CA ALA A 51 8.58 -7.67 4.55
C ALA A 51 7.79 -6.35 4.61
N GLN A 52 8.46 -5.20 4.44
CA GLN A 52 7.75 -3.91 4.33
C GLN A 52 6.99 -3.80 3.01
N LEU A 53 7.59 -4.27 1.91
CA LEU A 53 6.91 -4.30 0.62
C LEU A 53 5.69 -5.23 0.65
N GLU A 54 5.82 -6.45 1.19
CA GLU A 54 4.71 -7.40 1.34
C GLU A 54 3.54 -6.79 2.11
N ARG A 55 3.80 -6.11 3.24
CA ARG A 55 2.74 -5.42 3.99
C ARG A 55 2.01 -4.34 3.18
N LEU A 56 2.73 -3.60 2.34
CA LEU A 56 2.11 -2.62 1.45
C LEU A 56 1.25 -3.30 0.39
N MET A 57 1.70 -4.43 -0.15
CA MET A 57 0.91 -5.21 -1.11
C MET A 57 -0.36 -5.76 -0.47
N GLU A 58 -0.28 -6.32 0.75
CA GLU A 58 -1.44 -6.76 1.52
C GLU A 58 -2.45 -5.63 1.79
N GLN A 59 -1.96 -4.42 2.06
CA GLN A 59 -2.84 -3.25 2.23
C GLN A 59 -3.57 -2.88 0.93
N ILE A 60 -2.91 -2.97 -0.22
CA ILE A 60 -3.52 -2.73 -1.53
C ILE A 60 -4.60 -3.78 -1.81
N GLU A 61 -4.31 -5.06 -1.58
CA GLU A 61 -5.28 -6.15 -1.77
C GLU A 61 -6.48 -6.01 -0.82
N THR A 62 -6.24 -5.61 0.42
CA THR A 62 -7.30 -5.37 1.41
C THR A 62 -8.19 -4.21 0.97
N ALA A 63 -7.58 -3.11 0.52
CA ALA A 63 -8.32 -1.97 0.03
C ALA A 63 -9.17 -2.32 -1.21
N GLU A 64 -8.63 -3.11 -2.14
CA GLU A 64 -9.41 -3.60 -3.29
C GLU A 64 -10.63 -4.39 -2.85
N LYS A 65 -10.45 -5.38 -1.95
CA LYS A 65 -11.55 -6.21 -1.45
C LYS A 65 -12.62 -5.42 -0.69
N GLU A 66 -12.22 -4.40 0.07
CA GLU A 66 -13.17 -3.59 0.82
C GLU A 66 -13.90 -2.55 -0.03
N LEU A 67 -13.27 -2.06 -1.11
CA LEU A 67 -13.78 -0.95 -1.91
C LEU A 67 -14.36 -1.39 -3.27
N ASN A 68 -14.35 -2.67 -3.60
CA ASN A 68 -14.88 -3.18 -4.87
C ASN A 68 -16.40 -3.14 -4.89
N VAL A 69 -16.96 -2.07 -5.44
CA VAL A 69 -18.42 -1.86 -5.54
C VAL A 69 -19.12 -2.79 -6.53
N TYR A 70 -18.39 -3.62 -7.26
CA TYR A 70 -18.93 -4.60 -8.21
C TYR A 70 -18.94 -6.02 -7.63
N ASP A 71 -18.26 -6.27 -6.50
CA ASP A 71 -18.24 -7.57 -5.85
C ASP A 71 -19.42 -7.70 -4.87
N PRO A 72 -20.37 -8.65 -5.09
CA PRO A 72 -21.49 -8.87 -4.18
C PRO A 72 -21.09 -9.23 -2.73
N GLU A 73 -19.90 -9.78 -2.52
CA GLU A 73 -19.37 -10.08 -1.18
C GLU A 73 -18.78 -8.84 -0.50
N CYS A 74 -18.50 -7.78 -1.26
CA CYS A 74 -18.00 -6.53 -0.71
C CYS A 74 -19.10 -5.80 0.08
N ARG A 75 -18.73 -5.32 1.26
CA ARG A 75 -19.63 -4.58 2.14
C ARG A 75 -20.17 -3.31 1.47
N LEU A 76 -19.33 -2.58 0.77
CA LEU A 76 -19.73 -1.35 0.09
C LEU A 76 -20.74 -1.61 -1.02
N TYR A 77 -20.61 -2.74 -1.76
CA TYR A 77 -21.65 -3.19 -2.68
C TYR A 77 -22.97 -3.41 -1.97
N GLN A 78 -22.97 -4.15 -0.84
CA GLN A 78 -24.18 -4.44 -0.08
C GLN A 78 -24.85 -3.17 0.48
N VAL A 79 -24.06 -2.21 0.96
CA VAL A 79 -24.56 -0.90 1.41
C VAL A 79 -25.24 -0.14 0.27
N ASN A 80 -24.66 -0.14 -0.92
CA ASN A 80 -25.24 0.48 -2.11
C ASN A 80 -26.55 -0.19 -2.53
N GLN A 81 -26.63 -1.52 -2.50
CA GLN A 81 -27.85 -2.26 -2.88
C GLN A 81 -28.98 -2.06 -1.88
N ASN A 82 -28.66 -2.01 -0.60
CA ASN A 82 -29.66 -1.91 0.48
C ASN A 82 -30.04 -0.46 0.82
N GLY A 83 -29.40 0.53 0.21
CA GLY A 83 -29.60 1.94 0.53
C GLY A 83 -29.09 2.34 1.92
N GLY A 84 -28.21 1.54 2.54
CA GLY A 84 -27.61 1.79 3.83
C GLY A 84 -27.06 0.53 4.48
N GLY A 85 -26.27 0.68 5.55
CA GLY A 85 -25.66 -0.43 6.27
C GLY A 85 -24.49 0.00 7.13
N THR A 86 -23.76 -0.97 7.66
CA THR A 86 -22.55 -0.74 8.44
C THR A 86 -21.34 -0.73 7.50
N ILE A 87 -20.47 0.25 7.65
CA ILE A 87 -19.22 0.41 6.91
C ILE A 87 -18.01 0.29 7.85
N SER A 88 -16.82 -0.01 7.29
CA SER A 88 -15.56 -0.02 8.03
C SER A 88 -15.07 1.40 8.30
N GLN A 89 -14.11 1.53 9.22
CA GLN A 89 -13.49 2.84 9.47
C GLN A 89 -12.78 3.38 8.22
N MET A 90 -12.11 2.51 7.45
CA MET A 90 -11.44 2.90 6.21
C MET A 90 -12.43 3.44 5.17
N GLU A 91 -13.57 2.75 4.99
CA GLU A 91 -14.64 3.20 4.10
C GLU A 91 -15.23 4.54 4.56
N ALA A 92 -15.47 4.69 5.87
CA ALA A 92 -15.98 5.95 6.44
C ALA A 92 -15.03 7.12 6.24
N ASP A 93 -13.74 6.91 6.45
CA ASP A 93 -12.69 7.93 6.25
C ASP A 93 -12.60 8.34 4.76
N LEU A 94 -12.67 7.36 3.85
CA LEU A 94 -12.65 7.60 2.42
C LEU A 94 -13.88 8.39 1.96
N ILE A 95 -15.08 7.98 2.38
CA ILE A 95 -16.34 8.66 2.05
C ILE A 95 -16.33 10.07 2.60
N THR A 96 -15.90 10.26 3.84
CA THR A 96 -15.80 11.60 4.46
C THR A 96 -14.89 12.50 3.63
N LYS A 97 -13.72 12.01 3.25
CA LYS A 97 -12.77 12.75 2.42
C LYS A 97 -13.36 13.08 1.04
N ALA A 98 -14.07 12.13 0.42
CA ALA A 98 -14.73 12.35 -0.86
C ALA A 98 -15.83 13.43 -0.76
N LEU A 99 -16.63 13.42 0.29
CA LEU A 99 -17.64 14.47 0.55
C LEU A 99 -17.01 15.86 0.77
N ASP A 100 -15.85 15.92 1.40
CA ASP A 100 -15.11 17.18 1.51
C ASP A 100 -14.65 17.70 0.14
N TYR A 101 -14.21 16.82 -0.76
CA TYR A 101 -13.90 17.20 -2.14
C TYR A 101 -15.16 17.63 -2.92
N CYS A 102 -16.30 16.98 -2.72
CA CYS A 102 -17.57 17.45 -3.32
C CYS A 102 -17.87 18.89 -2.94
N ARG A 103 -17.68 19.25 -1.66
CA ARG A 103 -17.90 20.63 -1.17
C ARG A 103 -16.85 21.60 -1.72
N LEU A 104 -15.56 21.21 -1.70
CA LEU A 104 -14.46 22.04 -2.18
C LEU A 104 -14.55 22.37 -3.67
N THR A 105 -15.13 21.48 -4.46
CA THR A 105 -15.26 21.64 -5.92
C THR A 105 -16.61 22.18 -6.35
N ASP A 106 -17.45 22.60 -5.40
CA ASP A 106 -18.81 23.10 -5.64
C ASP A 106 -19.64 22.13 -6.50
N GLY A 107 -19.51 20.80 -6.20
CA GLY A 107 -20.23 19.74 -6.88
C GLY A 107 -19.62 19.28 -8.22
N CYS A 108 -18.48 19.82 -8.65
CA CYS A 108 -17.79 19.31 -9.85
C CYS A 108 -17.23 17.88 -9.65
N PHE A 109 -16.90 17.51 -8.42
CA PHE A 109 -16.64 16.14 -8.03
C PHE A 109 -17.84 15.64 -7.22
N ASP A 110 -18.42 14.51 -7.64
CA ASP A 110 -19.56 13.89 -6.96
C ASP A 110 -19.34 12.37 -6.87
N LEU A 111 -19.33 11.84 -5.65
CA LEU A 111 -19.14 10.42 -5.41
C LEU A 111 -20.42 9.59 -5.70
N THR A 112 -21.57 10.22 -5.92
CA THR A 112 -22.85 9.53 -6.16
C THR A 112 -23.12 9.22 -7.64
N VAL A 113 -22.16 9.51 -8.53
CA VAL A 113 -22.31 9.33 -9.98
C VAL A 113 -22.44 7.88 -10.45
N LYS A 114 -22.17 6.89 -9.56
CA LYS A 114 -22.21 5.46 -9.93
C LYS A 114 -23.51 5.07 -10.63
N SER A 115 -24.65 5.51 -10.15
CA SER A 115 -25.95 5.21 -10.79
C SER A 115 -26.06 5.75 -12.23
N VAL A 116 -25.36 6.84 -12.53
CA VAL A 116 -25.32 7.43 -13.88
C VAL A 116 -24.34 6.65 -14.76
N THR A 117 -23.16 6.30 -14.24
CA THR A 117 -22.18 5.50 -15.00
C THR A 117 -22.71 4.11 -15.31
N ASP A 118 -23.40 3.46 -14.37
CA ASP A 118 -24.08 2.18 -14.59
C ASP A 118 -25.14 2.25 -15.69
N LEU A 119 -25.91 3.35 -15.76
CA LEU A 119 -26.91 3.57 -16.80
C LEU A 119 -26.27 3.74 -18.20
N TRP A 120 -25.08 4.33 -18.26
CA TRP A 120 -24.37 4.57 -19.51
C TRP A 120 -23.49 3.39 -19.93
N GLY A 121 -23.28 2.40 -19.06
CA GLY A 121 -22.45 1.23 -19.31
C GLY A 121 -20.93 1.52 -19.33
N ILE A 122 -20.50 2.50 -18.55
CA ILE A 122 -19.09 2.91 -18.40
C ILE A 122 -18.62 2.72 -16.97
#